data_6bebdbd8e9b80e6cc055a083d0d5df6d
#
_entry.id   6bebdbd8e9b80e6cc055a083d0d5df6d
#
_cell.length_a   1.000
_cell.length_b   1.000
_cell.length_c   1.000
_cell.angle_alpha   90.00
_cell.angle_beta   90.00
_cell.angle_gamma   90.00
#
_symmetry.space_group_name_H-M   'P 1'
#
loop_
_entity.id
_entity.type
_entity.pdbx_description
1 polymer ?
#
loop_
_entity_poly.entity_id
_entity_poly.type
_entity_poly.pdbx_seq_one_letter_code
_entity_poly.pdbx_strand_id
1 'polypeptide(L)'
;MYVIRPPVLSEKYTLSIREMSELDSSYFKDYYMPNAMDVVFEVLKRDITIGNEDGDLSPELLKSAMGKYPNSTEYKHYKRMKAAEILSAELELPKDYRYAYDRYVEKLRKGKKMDDLPNIRTFDLQKYTFLYEEMREMLNNVESYKEADWQERIMEIVKLLYPQYAYVTRESKLTEMYGKGKRVDFVVVNSSGYIDIIEIKDPKIDLLATYNEHLVRNRNNYVPSRYLGNVVAQVENYLYGLNKNSTAAVDNIKKHFSESGKPLPDSLKLKVLNPRGIIIMGRSDTEDDEILDSIELLRRQYSHIVDIITYDDLIDRLHNVIESLK
;
A
#
# COMPACT_ATOMS: atom_id res chain seq x y z
N MET A 1 28.27 28.74 27.37
CA MET A 1 28.31 28.06 26.09
C MET A 1 29.58 27.22 26.01
N TYR A 2 29.46 25.93 25.79
CA TYR A 2 30.60 25.03 25.60
C TYR A 2 30.74 24.75 24.10
N VAL A 3 31.98 24.74 23.58
CA VAL A 3 32.26 24.58 22.15
C VAL A 3 33.24 23.42 21.95
N ILE A 4 32.83 22.42 21.23
CA ILE A 4 33.66 21.27 20.84
C ILE A 4 34.01 21.43 19.37
N ARG A 5 35.28 21.73 19.11
CA ARG A 5 35.81 21.99 17.76
C ARG A 5 36.39 20.71 17.13
N PRO A 6 36.48 20.66 15.80
CA PRO A 6 37.24 19.61 15.13
C PRO A 6 38.65 19.44 15.69
N PRO A 7 39.19 18.20 15.72
CA PRO A 7 38.63 16.93 15.26
C PRO A 7 37.99 16.06 16.31
N VAL A 8 37.51 16.63 17.45
CA VAL A 8 37.09 15.85 18.63
C VAL A 8 35.88 14.95 18.37
N LEU A 9 34.82 15.47 17.78
CA LEU A 9 33.59 14.73 17.44
C LEU A 9 33.35 14.65 15.92
N SER A 10 33.91 15.56 15.16
CA SER A 10 33.80 15.62 13.71
C SER A 10 35.08 16.24 13.13
N GLU A 11 35.51 15.77 11.96
CA GLU A 11 36.67 16.37 11.28
C GLU A 11 36.35 17.75 10.65
N LYS A 12 35.09 18.07 10.45
CA LYS A 12 34.66 19.26 9.70
C LYS A 12 33.79 20.25 10.49
N TYR A 13 33.00 19.77 11.44
CA TYR A 13 31.92 20.55 12.04
C TYR A 13 32.15 20.81 13.53
N THR A 14 31.67 21.95 14.00
CA THR A 14 31.73 22.38 15.39
C THR A 14 30.40 22.08 16.09
N LEU A 15 30.45 21.53 17.31
CA LEU A 15 29.32 21.40 18.20
C LEU A 15 29.39 22.48 19.26
N SER A 16 28.34 23.29 19.38
CA SER A 16 28.16 24.27 20.46
C SER A 16 27.00 23.87 21.37
N ILE A 17 27.21 23.94 22.68
CA ILE A 17 26.21 23.58 23.70
C ILE A 17 26.02 24.80 24.60
N ARG A 18 24.81 25.33 24.65
CA ARG A 18 24.48 26.52 25.48
C ARG A 18 24.34 26.16 26.94
N GLU A 19 23.73 25.04 27.25
CA GLU A 19 23.49 24.59 28.63
C GLU A 19 23.71 23.07 28.77
N MET A 20 24.50 22.70 29.80
CA MET A 20 24.92 21.30 29.99
C MET A 20 24.04 20.51 30.97
N SER A 21 23.08 21.19 31.66
CA SER A 21 22.33 20.58 32.77
C SER A 21 21.47 19.36 32.40
N GLU A 22 21.20 19.14 31.12
CA GLU A 22 20.36 18.05 30.62
C GLU A 22 21.09 17.03 29.73
N LEU A 23 22.39 17.21 29.48
CA LEU A 23 23.16 16.35 28.60
C LEU A 23 24.05 15.39 29.39
N ASP A 24 23.83 14.07 29.18
CA ASP A 24 24.68 13.02 29.71
C ASP A 24 25.89 12.81 28.80
N SER A 25 27.08 12.61 29.41
CA SER A 25 28.31 12.31 28.68
C SER A 25 28.24 11.04 27.84
N SER A 26 27.28 10.12 28.13
CA SER A 26 27.04 8.91 27.34
C SER A 26 26.61 9.19 25.92
N TYR A 27 26.04 10.37 25.62
CA TYR A 27 25.68 10.75 24.25
C TYR A 27 26.88 10.92 23.31
N PHE A 28 28.08 11.08 23.88
CA PHE A 28 29.32 11.37 23.14
C PHE A 28 30.34 10.22 23.20
N LYS A 29 29.98 9.08 23.81
CA LYS A 29 30.89 7.92 23.96
C LYS A 29 30.30 6.70 23.28
N ASP A 30 30.92 6.25 22.18
CA ASP A 30 30.74 4.88 21.72
C ASP A 30 32.04 4.30 21.16
N TYR A 31 32.41 3.11 21.61
CA TYR A 31 33.66 2.45 21.23
C TYR A 31 33.54 1.57 19.97
N TYR A 32 32.31 1.32 19.46
CA TYR A 32 32.08 0.32 18.40
C TYR A 32 31.02 0.72 17.36
N MET A 33 30.44 1.90 17.49
CA MET A 33 29.46 2.45 16.53
C MET A 33 29.84 3.89 16.21
N PRO A 34 29.47 4.39 15.02
CA PRO A 34 29.54 5.82 14.77
C PRO A 34 28.82 6.52 15.93
N ASN A 35 29.49 7.49 16.53
CA ASN A 35 28.86 8.31 17.56
C ASN A 35 27.56 8.89 16.98
N ALA A 36 26.47 8.88 17.72
CA ALA A 36 25.21 9.42 17.20
C ALA A 36 25.35 10.85 16.69
N MET A 37 26.25 11.66 17.30
CA MET A 37 26.56 12.99 16.81
C MET A 37 27.28 12.98 15.46
N ASP A 38 28.13 12.00 15.17
CA ASP A 38 28.76 11.84 13.84
C ASP A 38 27.68 11.65 12.78
N VAL A 39 26.71 10.82 13.04
CA VAL A 39 25.57 10.60 12.11
C VAL A 39 24.73 11.87 11.97
N VAL A 40 24.49 12.61 13.04
CA VAL A 40 23.77 13.90 12.99
C VAL A 40 24.55 14.91 12.13
N PHE A 41 25.88 14.97 12.26
CA PHE A 41 26.72 15.81 11.41
C PHE A 41 26.73 15.37 9.94
N GLU A 42 26.74 14.05 9.67
CA GLU A 42 26.66 13.52 8.32
C GLU A 42 25.33 13.89 7.63
N VAL A 43 24.24 13.90 8.39
CA VAL A 43 22.90 14.21 7.88
C VAL A 43 22.74 15.74 7.68
N LEU A 44 23.08 16.54 8.69
CA LEU A 44 22.83 17.98 8.66
C LEU A 44 23.89 18.77 7.87
N LYS A 45 25.11 18.23 7.75
CA LYS A 45 26.26 18.84 7.02
C LYS A 45 26.53 20.30 7.36
N ARG A 46 26.32 20.67 8.61
CA ARG A 46 26.52 22.02 9.13
C ARG A 46 26.94 22.00 10.60
N ASP A 47 27.46 23.13 11.09
CA ASP A 47 27.65 23.35 12.52
C ASP A 47 26.32 23.30 13.25
N ILE A 48 26.32 22.76 14.47
CA ILE A 48 25.13 22.55 15.28
C ILE A 48 25.31 23.28 16.60
N THR A 49 24.29 24.03 16.98
CA THR A 49 24.15 24.59 18.31
C THR A 49 23.01 23.86 19.03
N ILE A 50 23.27 23.37 20.24
CA ILE A 50 22.23 22.80 21.10
C ILE A 50 21.81 23.91 22.06
N GLY A 51 20.54 24.26 22.07
CA GLY A 51 19.97 25.33 22.88
C GLY A 51 18.49 25.49 22.63
N ASN A 52 17.93 26.57 23.15
CA ASN A 52 16.50 26.88 23.06
C ASN A 52 16.25 28.18 22.26
N GLU A 53 17.25 28.68 21.53
CA GLU A 53 17.09 29.84 20.66
C GLU A 53 16.63 29.41 19.27
N ASP A 54 16.13 30.36 18.49
CA ASP A 54 15.65 30.10 17.14
C ASP A 54 16.79 29.56 16.23
N GLY A 55 16.59 28.41 15.60
CA GLY A 55 17.60 27.73 14.80
C GLY A 55 18.53 26.77 15.55
N ASP A 56 18.42 26.67 16.88
CA ASP A 56 19.13 25.69 17.69
C ASP A 56 18.45 24.29 17.61
N LEU A 57 19.25 23.24 17.83
CA LEU A 57 18.70 21.90 18.10
C LEU A 57 18.30 21.84 19.57
N SER A 58 17.00 21.69 19.85
CA SER A 58 16.53 21.67 21.24
C SER A 58 17.07 20.43 21.99
N PRO A 59 17.41 20.56 23.29
CA PRO A 59 17.85 19.44 24.11
C PRO A 59 16.83 18.29 24.17
N GLU A 60 15.53 18.60 24.19
CA GLU A 60 14.44 17.61 24.21
C GLU A 60 14.39 16.83 22.89
N LEU A 61 14.54 17.51 21.75
CA LEU A 61 14.56 16.86 20.45
C LEU A 61 15.78 15.94 20.34
N LEU A 62 16.96 16.42 20.78
CA LEU A 62 18.18 15.60 20.82
C LEU A 62 17.98 14.37 21.70
N LYS A 63 17.46 14.53 22.91
CA LYS A 63 17.18 13.42 23.83
C LYS A 63 16.18 12.40 23.25
N SER A 64 15.12 12.90 22.59
CA SER A 64 14.16 12.06 21.89
C SER A 64 14.80 11.28 20.73
N ALA A 65 15.62 11.96 19.92
CA ALA A 65 16.33 11.34 18.79
C ALA A 65 17.32 10.27 19.28
N MET A 66 18.10 10.56 20.32
CA MET A 66 19.04 9.61 20.93
C MET A 66 18.33 8.37 21.51
N GLY A 67 17.14 8.56 22.10
CA GLY A 67 16.32 7.44 22.61
C GLY A 67 15.75 6.55 21.49
N LYS A 68 15.70 7.01 20.25
CA LYS A 68 15.26 6.28 19.06
C LYS A 68 16.43 5.73 18.25
N TYR A 69 17.64 6.19 18.50
CA TYR A 69 18.83 5.71 17.80
C TYR A 69 19.10 4.23 18.14
N PRO A 70 19.47 3.39 17.15
CA PRO A 70 19.73 1.98 17.36
C PRO A 70 20.82 1.76 18.43
N ASN A 71 20.52 0.99 19.45
CA ASN A 71 21.55 0.63 20.44
C ASN A 71 22.47 -0.49 19.93
N SER A 72 23.58 -0.73 20.63
CA SER A 72 24.59 -1.72 20.25
C SER A 72 24.02 -3.14 20.09
N THR A 73 23.00 -3.50 20.87
CA THR A 73 22.32 -4.79 20.79
C THR A 73 21.45 -4.90 19.56
N GLU A 74 20.71 -3.85 19.24
CA GLU A 74 19.91 -3.76 18.02
C GLU A 74 20.79 -3.86 16.77
N TYR A 75 21.90 -3.15 16.76
CA TYR A 75 22.87 -3.21 15.67
C TYR A 75 23.51 -4.60 15.51
N LYS A 76 23.79 -5.31 16.61
CA LYS A 76 24.25 -6.71 16.55
C LYS A 76 23.21 -7.64 15.93
N HIS A 77 21.94 -7.48 16.31
CA HIS A 77 20.85 -8.26 15.72
C HIS A 77 20.67 -7.92 14.22
N TYR A 78 20.72 -6.65 13.85
CA TYR A 78 20.65 -6.21 12.46
C TYR A 78 21.79 -6.79 11.61
N LYS A 79 23.05 -6.70 12.07
CA LYS A 79 24.21 -7.31 11.36
C LYS A 79 24.03 -8.81 11.16
N ARG A 80 23.55 -9.53 12.17
CA ARG A 80 23.32 -10.99 12.06
C ARG A 80 22.22 -11.30 11.05
N MET A 81 21.15 -10.54 11.06
CA MET A 81 20.07 -10.64 10.07
C MET A 81 20.61 -10.43 8.65
N LYS A 82 21.37 -9.35 8.43
CA LYS A 82 21.95 -9.05 7.11
C LYS A 82 22.94 -10.11 6.65
N ALA A 83 23.79 -10.59 7.53
CA ALA A 83 24.71 -11.71 7.20
C ALA A 83 23.92 -12.98 6.84
N ALA A 84 22.86 -13.28 7.58
CA ALA A 84 22.01 -14.43 7.33
C ALA A 84 21.26 -14.31 5.98
N GLU A 85 20.76 -13.13 5.61
CA GLU A 85 20.14 -12.88 4.29
C GLU A 85 21.11 -13.21 3.15
N ILE A 86 22.38 -12.80 3.27
CA ILE A 86 23.41 -13.07 2.26
C ILE A 86 23.74 -14.56 2.20
N LEU A 87 23.96 -15.18 3.36
CA LEU A 87 24.41 -16.58 3.45
C LEU A 87 23.31 -17.59 3.15
N SER A 88 22.04 -17.26 3.37
CA SER A 88 20.91 -18.15 3.13
C SER A 88 20.67 -18.45 1.66
N ALA A 89 21.29 -17.70 0.75
CA ALA A 89 21.25 -17.97 -0.68
C ALA A 89 22.00 -19.26 -1.06
N GLU A 90 23.02 -19.66 -0.26
CA GLU A 90 23.88 -20.80 -0.57
C GLU A 90 24.04 -21.82 0.59
N LEU A 91 23.63 -21.45 1.81
CA LEU A 91 23.85 -22.26 3.01
C LEU A 91 22.56 -22.41 3.84
N GLU A 92 22.33 -23.60 4.37
CA GLU A 92 21.31 -23.80 5.40
C GLU A 92 21.76 -23.17 6.72
N LEU A 93 20.90 -22.32 7.28
CA LEU A 93 21.20 -21.62 8.52
C LEU A 93 20.55 -22.33 9.71
N PRO A 94 21.27 -22.49 10.85
CA PRO A 94 20.76 -23.18 12.04
C PRO A 94 19.69 -22.41 12.78
N LYS A 95 19.43 -21.15 12.41
CA LYS A 95 18.49 -20.25 13.09
C LYS A 95 17.96 -19.18 12.15
N ASP A 96 16.67 -18.86 12.32
CA ASP A 96 16.06 -17.70 11.67
C ASP A 96 16.46 -16.41 12.40
N TYR A 97 17.45 -15.73 11.83
CA TYR A 97 17.98 -14.47 12.37
C TYR A 97 17.08 -13.27 12.05
N ARG A 98 16.25 -13.35 11.01
CA ARG A 98 15.25 -12.32 10.70
C ARG A 98 14.16 -12.30 11.76
N TYR A 99 13.59 -13.46 12.06
CA TYR A 99 12.63 -13.59 13.15
C TYR A 99 13.20 -13.12 14.51
N ALA A 100 14.48 -13.43 14.79
CA ALA A 100 15.14 -12.99 16.02
C ALA A 100 15.30 -11.46 16.09
N TYR A 101 15.58 -10.79 14.98
CA TYR A 101 15.65 -9.32 14.88
C TYR A 101 14.27 -8.70 15.05
N ASP A 102 13.29 -9.17 14.30
CA ASP A 102 11.91 -8.67 14.35
C ASP A 102 11.33 -8.78 15.76
N ARG A 103 11.55 -9.91 16.42
CA ARG A 103 11.12 -10.12 17.81
C ARG A 103 11.82 -9.19 18.80
N TYR A 104 13.08 -8.87 18.56
CA TYR A 104 13.82 -7.91 19.40
C TYR A 104 13.26 -6.50 19.24
N VAL A 105 13.06 -6.05 18.00
CA VAL A 105 12.45 -4.74 17.69
C VAL A 105 11.02 -4.65 18.26
N GLU A 106 10.26 -5.73 18.16
CA GLU A 106 8.91 -5.80 18.73
C GLU A 106 8.89 -5.66 20.26
N LYS A 107 9.89 -6.25 20.94
CA LYS A 107 10.05 -6.06 22.40
C LYS A 107 10.39 -4.62 22.78
N LEU A 108 11.23 -3.96 22.01
CA LEU A 108 11.54 -2.54 22.20
C LEU A 108 10.29 -1.66 22.02
N ARG A 109 9.43 -1.99 21.05
CA ARG A 109 8.16 -1.30 20.82
C ARG A 109 7.15 -1.52 21.94
N LYS A 110 7.03 -2.74 22.48
CA LYS A 110 6.11 -3.06 23.60
C LYS A 110 6.45 -2.36 24.91
N GLY A 111 7.69 -1.91 25.08
CA GLY A 111 8.12 -1.10 26.23
C GLY A 111 7.85 0.40 26.11
N LYS A 112 7.49 0.89 24.93
CA LYS A 112 7.15 2.31 24.68
C LYS A 112 5.63 2.47 24.73
N LYS A 113 5.17 3.34 25.60
CA LYS A 113 3.77 3.80 25.65
C LYS A 113 3.36 4.38 24.28
N MET A 114 2.06 4.40 24.02
CA MET A 114 1.32 4.81 22.83
C MET A 114 1.62 6.24 22.29
N ASP A 115 2.78 6.81 22.60
CA ASP A 115 3.28 8.08 22.05
C ASP A 115 3.83 7.94 20.60
N ASP A 116 3.76 6.72 20.01
CA ASP A 116 4.21 6.43 18.63
C ASP A 116 3.12 6.61 17.55
N LEU A 117 1.95 7.13 17.90
CA LEU A 117 0.90 7.48 16.91
C LEU A 117 1.41 8.37 15.74
N PRO A 118 2.32 9.34 15.95
CA PRO A 118 2.90 10.11 14.84
C PRO A 118 3.64 9.24 13.82
N ASN A 119 4.32 8.19 14.27
CA ASN A 119 5.07 7.31 13.37
C ASN A 119 4.15 6.43 12.52
N ILE A 120 3.05 5.92 13.08
CA ILE A 120 2.06 5.13 12.33
C ILE A 120 1.45 6.00 11.22
N ARG A 121 1.04 7.22 11.56
CA ARG A 121 0.48 8.18 10.59
C ARG A 121 1.47 8.50 9.47
N THR A 122 2.74 8.67 9.80
CA THR A 122 3.80 8.92 8.81
C THR A 122 4.00 7.73 7.88
N PHE A 123 4.00 6.49 8.40
CA PHE A 123 4.09 5.28 7.57
C PHE A 123 2.87 5.10 6.65
N ASP A 124 1.68 5.36 7.16
CA ASP A 124 0.49 5.30 6.34
C ASP A 124 0.54 6.38 5.25
N LEU A 125 0.90 7.62 5.60
CA LEU A 125 1.07 8.70 4.62
C LEU A 125 2.06 8.32 3.51
N GLN A 126 3.24 7.79 3.86
CA GLN A 126 4.25 7.37 2.89
C GLN A 126 3.73 6.26 1.97
N LYS A 127 3.02 5.28 2.50
CA LYS A 127 2.46 4.16 1.74
C LYS A 127 1.40 4.63 0.73
N TYR A 128 0.46 5.48 1.15
CA TYR A 128 -0.57 6.02 0.26
C TYR A 128 0.03 6.96 -0.78
N THR A 129 1.01 7.80 -0.39
CA THR A 129 1.70 8.71 -1.31
C THR A 129 2.45 7.92 -2.39
N PHE A 130 3.18 6.87 -2.01
CA PHE A 130 3.90 6.02 -2.96
C PHE A 130 2.96 5.42 -4.02
N LEU A 131 1.83 4.83 -3.59
CA LEU A 131 0.87 4.23 -4.52
C LEU A 131 0.16 5.28 -5.40
N TYR A 132 -0.10 6.46 -4.85
CA TYR A 132 -0.68 7.57 -5.60
C TYR A 132 0.26 8.05 -6.71
N GLU A 133 1.53 8.29 -6.38
CA GLU A 133 2.55 8.75 -7.33
C GLU A 133 2.78 7.71 -8.43
N GLU A 134 2.92 6.45 -8.04
CA GLU A 134 3.13 5.35 -8.98
C GLU A 134 1.94 5.16 -9.92
N MET A 135 0.71 5.22 -9.40
CA MET A 135 -0.49 5.14 -10.24
C MET A 135 -0.58 6.30 -11.23
N ARG A 136 -0.23 7.52 -10.80
CA ARG A 136 -0.18 8.68 -11.68
C ARG A 136 0.87 8.53 -12.78
N GLU A 137 2.05 8.03 -12.44
CA GLU A 137 3.10 7.76 -13.42
C GLU A 137 2.65 6.71 -14.44
N MET A 138 2.03 5.62 -13.98
CA MET A 138 1.47 4.60 -14.86
C MET A 138 0.41 5.17 -15.81
N LEU A 139 -0.50 6.02 -15.34
CA LEU A 139 -1.53 6.64 -16.16
C LEU A 139 -0.98 7.67 -17.14
N ASN A 140 0.10 8.38 -16.79
CA ASN A 140 0.80 9.28 -17.71
C ASN A 140 1.55 8.53 -18.83
N ASN A 141 1.90 7.27 -18.60
CA ASN A 141 2.64 6.41 -19.52
C ASN A 141 1.86 5.13 -19.88
N VAL A 142 0.55 5.26 -20.06
CA VAL A 142 -0.39 4.14 -20.20
C VAL A 142 0.01 3.12 -21.27
N GLU A 143 0.63 3.54 -22.35
CA GLU A 143 1.10 2.68 -23.45
C GLU A 143 2.26 1.75 -23.05
N SER A 144 2.96 2.06 -21.97
CA SER A 144 4.11 1.27 -21.49
C SER A 144 3.70 0.08 -20.64
N TYR A 145 2.43 0.00 -20.21
CA TYR A 145 1.93 -1.00 -19.28
C TYR A 145 0.91 -1.93 -19.92
N LYS A 146 0.97 -3.21 -19.52
CA LYS A 146 0.01 -4.23 -19.93
C LYS A 146 -1.06 -4.45 -18.86
N GLU A 147 -2.16 -5.07 -19.22
CA GLU A 147 -3.24 -5.41 -18.28
C GLU A 147 -2.74 -6.13 -17.00
N ALA A 148 -1.74 -6.99 -17.12
CA ALA A 148 -1.14 -7.68 -15.97
C ALA A 148 -0.46 -6.73 -14.98
N ASP A 149 0.17 -5.67 -15.46
CA ASP A 149 0.84 -4.66 -14.63
C ASP A 149 -0.21 -3.84 -13.86
N TRP A 150 -1.30 -3.45 -14.54
CA TRP A 150 -2.45 -2.81 -13.93
C TRP A 150 -3.09 -3.66 -12.85
N GLN A 151 -3.33 -4.94 -13.13
CA GLN A 151 -3.92 -5.87 -12.17
C GLN A 151 -3.06 -6.00 -10.91
N GLU A 152 -1.73 -6.05 -11.04
CA GLU A 152 -0.83 -6.15 -9.88
C GLU A 152 -0.93 -4.91 -9.00
N ARG A 153 -0.88 -3.73 -9.60
CA ARG A 153 -0.94 -2.46 -8.87
C ARG A 153 -2.30 -2.21 -8.24
N ILE A 154 -3.38 -2.46 -8.97
CA ILE A 154 -4.75 -2.33 -8.46
C ILE A 154 -4.98 -3.24 -7.25
N MET A 155 -4.41 -4.45 -7.24
CA MET A 155 -4.56 -5.35 -6.08
C MET A 155 -3.98 -4.75 -4.80
N GLU A 156 -2.85 -4.04 -4.87
CA GLU A 156 -2.26 -3.36 -3.71
C GLU A 156 -3.14 -2.21 -3.23
N ILE A 157 -3.66 -1.42 -4.16
CA ILE A 157 -4.57 -0.31 -3.87
C ILE A 157 -5.87 -0.82 -3.25
N VAL A 158 -6.46 -1.88 -3.80
CA VAL A 158 -7.69 -2.49 -3.27
C VAL A 158 -7.51 -2.93 -1.82
N LYS A 159 -6.39 -3.56 -1.48
CA LYS A 159 -6.12 -3.96 -0.08
C LYS A 159 -6.05 -2.78 0.89
N LEU A 160 -5.65 -1.61 0.42
CA LEU A 160 -5.56 -0.41 1.23
C LEU A 160 -6.88 0.36 1.32
N LEU A 161 -7.55 0.54 0.19
CA LEU A 161 -8.79 1.32 0.12
C LEU A 161 -10.03 0.54 0.58
N TYR A 162 -9.95 -0.79 0.54
CA TYR A 162 -11.05 -1.69 0.92
C TYR A 162 -10.62 -2.68 2.01
N PRO A 163 -10.30 -2.19 3.23
CA PRO A 163 -9.78 -3.01 4.33
C PRO A 163 -10.75 -4.12 4.78
N GLN A 164 -12.03 -4.05 4.40
CA GLN A 164 -12.98 -5.12 4.63
C GLN A 164 -12.61 -6.41 3.90
N TYR A 165 -11.87 -6.36 2.79
CA TYR A 165 -11.39 -7.51 2.06
C TYR A 165 -10.09 -8.03 2.66
N ALA A 166 -10.22 -8.92 3.63
CA ALA A 166 -9.08 -9.49 4.35
C ALA A 166 -8.25 -10.44 3.48
N TYR A 167 -8.88 -11.11 2.49
CA TYR A 167 -8.23 -12.08 1.63
C TYR A 167 -8.52 -11.78 0.17
N VAL A 168 -7.47 -11.80 -0.65
CA VAL A 168 -7.54 -11.52 -2.09
C VAL A 168 -6.73 -12.57 -2.84
N THR A 169 -7.31 -13.18 -3.85
CA THR A 169 -6.60 -14.08 -4.77
C THR A 169 -6.82 -13.67 -6.21
N ARG A 170 -5.81 -13.88 -7.04
CA ARG A 170 -5.76 -13.49 -8.45
C ARG A 170 -6.07 -14.68 -9.35
N GLU A 171 -6.65 -14.42 -10.51
CA GLU A 171 -6.90 -15.39 -11.58
C GLU A 171 -7.58 -16.70 -11.12
N SER A 172 -8.60 -16.58 -10.28
CA SER A 172 -9.34 -17.75 -9.83
C SER A 172 -10.03 -18.42 -11.00
N LYS A 173 -9.62 -19.65 -11.28
CA LYS A 173 -10.30 -20.50 -12.27
C LYS A 173 -11.61 -21.01 -11.65
N LEU A 174 -12.66 -20.28 -11.82
CA LEU A 174 -14.02 -20.77 -11.54
C LEU A 174 -14.51 -21.73 -12.66
N THR A 175 -13.56 -22.46 -13.28
CA THR A 175 -13.72 -23.15 -14.57
C THR A 175 -14.71 -24.30 -14.56
N GLU A 176 -14.89 -24.96 -13.42
CA GLU A 176 -15.86 -26.06 -13.33
C GLU A 176 -17.32 -25.56 -13.36
N MET A 177 -17.53 -24.26 -13.13
CA MET A 177 -18.85 -23.66 -13.08
C MET A 177 -19.34 -23.08 -14.41
N TYR A 178 -18.41 -22.75 -15.35
CA TYR A 178 -18.75 -21.94 -16.54
C TYR A 178 -18.19 -22.48 -17.87
N GLY A 179 -17.58 -23.66 -17.86
CA GLY A 179 -16.92 -24.21 -19.05
C GLY A 179 -15.47 -23.70 -19.20
N LYS A 180 -14.72 -24.36 -20.06
CA LYS A 180 -13.28 -24.13 -20.26
C LYS A 180 -12.99 -22.66 -20.59
N GLY A 181 -12.11 -22.03 -19.81
CA GLY A 181 -11.43 -20.79 -20.18
C GLY A 181 -11.88 -19.50 -19.49
N LYS A 182 -12.88 -19.53 -18.61
CA LYS A 182 -13.30 -18.30 -17.90
C LYS A 182 -12.55 -18.14 -16.56
N ARG A 183 -11.87 -17.01 -16.40
CA ARG A 183 -11.14 -16.63 -15.19
C ARG A 183 -11.70 -15.30 -14.70
N VAL A 184 -11.83 -15.18 -13.38
CA VAL A 184 -12.11 -13.91 -12.70
C VAL A 184 -10.77 -13.32 -12.33
N ASP A 185 -10.56 -12.03 -12.57
CA ASP A 185 -9.29 -11.38 -12.25
C ASP A 185 -8.99 -11.48 -10.75
N PHE A 186 -9.96 -11.12 -9.89
CA PHE A 186 -9.81 -11.26 -8.44
C PHE A 186 -11.08 -11.82 -7.80
N VAL A 187 -10.85 -12.72 -6.86
CA VAL A 187 -11.82 -13.09 -5.84
C VAL A 187 -11.38 -12.46 -4.54
N VAL A 188 -12.28 -11.71 -3.91
CA VAL A 188 -12.04 -11.04 -2.63
C VAL A 188 -12.97 -11.62 -1.57
N VAL A 189 -12.44 -11.79 -0.36
CA VAL A 189 -13.18 -12.36 0.76
C VAL A 189 -13.06 -11.42 1.95
N ASN A 190 -14.19 -11.04 2.51
CA ASN A 190 -14.18 -10.20 3.69
C ASN A 190 -13.89 -11.00 4.98
N SER A 191 -13.68 -10.31 6.09
CA SER A 191 -13.37 -10.92 7.40
C SER A 191 -14.48 -11.87 7.92
N SER A 192 -15.70 -11.76 7.42
CA SER A 192 -16.85 -12.63 7.77
C SER A 192 -17.02 -13.80 6.81
N GLY A 193 -16.15 -13.93 5.80
CA GLY A 193 -16.15 -15.02 4.82
C GLY A 193 -17.07 -14.81 3.61
N TYR A 194 -17.67 -13.62 3.42
CA TYR A 194 -18.44 -13.32 2.22
C TYR A 194 -17.52 -13.07 1.04
N ILE A 195 -17.90 -13.59 -0.12
CA ILE A 195 -17.17 -13.58 -1.36
C ILE A 195 -17.73 -12.52 -2.28
N ASP A 196 -16.85 -11.66 -2.82
CA ASP A 196 -17.11 -10.72 -3.89
C ASP A 196 -16.07 -10.91 -5.00
N ILE A 197 -16.27 -10.28 -6.16
CA ILE A 197 -15.36 -10.36 -7.30
C ILE A 197 -15.01 -8.98 -7.83
N ILE A 198 -13.79 -8.85 -8.37
CA ILE A 198 -13.31 -7.65 -9.03
C ILE A 198 -12.82 -8.03 -10.42
N GLU A 199 -13.29 -7.34 -11.43
CA GLU A 199 -12.85 -7.43 -12.81
C GLU A 199 -12.11 -6.13 -13.17
N ILE A 200 -10.92 -6.25 -13.76
CA ILE A 200 -10.07 -5.10 -14.11
C ILE A 200 -9.87 -5.08 -15.61
N LYS A 201 -10.03 -3.92 -16.19
CA LYS A 201 -9.77 -3.67 -17.61
C LYS A 201 -8.79 -2.54 -17.77
N ASP A 202 -8.12 -2.50 -18.92
CA ASP A 202 -7.17 -1.46 -19.27
C ASP A 202 -7.81 -0.06 -19.13
N PRO A 203 -7.11 0.95 -18.56
CA PRO A 203 -7.60 2.31 -18.45
C PRO A 203 -7.93 2.98 -19.80
N LYS A 204 -7.39 2.46 -20.91
CA LYS A 204 -7.69 2.96 -22.27
C LYS A 204 -9.07 2.56 -22.78
N ILE A 205 -9.77 1.66 -22.10
CA ILE A 205 -11.10 1.22 -22.54
C ILE A 205 -12.14 2.21 -22.06
N ASP A 206 -12.74 2.92 -22.98
CA ASP A 206 -13.72 3.97 -22.69
C ASP A 206 -15.02 3.41 -22.08
N LEU A 207 -15.57 4.14 -21.11
CA LEU A 207 -16.90 3.88 -20.53
C LEU A 207 -18.01 4.32 -21.47
N LEU A 208 -17.79 5.43 -22.18
CA LEU A 208 -18.72 5.98 -23.16
C LEU A 208 -18.30 5.56 -24.58
N ALA A 209 -19.27 5.44 -25.47
CA ALA A 209 -19.00 5.06 -26.83
C ALA A 209 -18.32 6.20 -27.61
N THR A 210 -17.31 5.84 -28.41
CA THR A 210 -16.60 6.74 -29.32
C THR A 210 -16.76 6.29 -30.76
N TYR A 211 -16.80 7.24 -31.68
CA TYR A 211 -16.75 7.01 -33.12
C TYR A 211 -15.88 8.10 -33.78
N ASN A 212 -14.82 7.69 -34.48
CA ASN A 212 -13.82 8.59 -35.01
C ASN A 212 -13.31 9.62 -33.99
N GLU A 213 -12.91 9.12 -32.82
CA GLU A 213 -12.39 9.92 -31.68
C GLU A 213 -13.40 10.90 -31.03
N HIS A 214 -14.66 10.87 -31.45
CA HIS A 214 -15.73 11.70 -30.89
C HIS A 214 -16.70 10.86 -30.07
N LEU A 215 -17.14 11.39 -28.92
CA LEU A 215 -18.16 10.75 -28.10
C LEU A 215 -19.48 10.66 -28.83
N VAL A 216 -20.11 9.49 -28.80
CA VAL A 216 -21.38 9.22 -29.48
C VAL A 216 -22.53 9.65 -28.58
N ARG A 217 -23.46 10.43 -29.15
CA ARG A 217 -24.71 10.83 -28.52
C ARG A 217 -25.90 10.17 -29.20
N ASN A 218 -26.87 9.75 -28.42
CA ASN A 218 -28.20 9.43 -28.84
C ASN A 218 -29.14 10.54 -28.35
N ARG A 219 -29.61 11.41 -29.27
CA ARG A 219 -30.24 12.69 -28.94
C ARG A 219 -29.27 13.55 -28.11
N ASN A 220 -29.58 13.83 -26.85
CA ASN A 220 -28.74 14.67 -25.97
C ASN A 220 -27.95 13.85 -24.92
N ASN A 221 -27.99 12.52 -24.98
CA ASN A 221 -27.32 11.68 -23.97
C ASN A 221 -26.14 10.96 -24.59
N TYR A 222 -25.01 10.90 -23.87
CA TYR A 222 -23.90 10.03 -24.22
C TYR A 222 -24.27 8.55 -24.09
N VAL A 223 -23.75 7.72 -24.96
CA VAL A 223 -24.09 6.30 -25.06
C VAL A 223 -23.01 5.47 -24.37
N PRO A 224 -23.37 4.47 -23.55
CA PRO A 224 -22.40 3.53 -22.99
C PRO A 224 -21.60 2.82 -24.07
N SER A 225 -20.31 2.57 -23.81
CA SER A 225 -19.49 1.81 -24.75
C SER A 225 -19.97 0.34 -24.84
N ARG A 226 -19.78 -0.26 -26.00
CA ARG A 226 -20.03 -1.70 -26.17
C ARG A 226 -19.15 -2.56 -25.25
N TYR A 227 -17.93 -2.10 -25.00
CA TYR A 227 -16.99 -2.81 -24.11
C TYR A 227 -17.50 -2.85 -22.69
N LEU A 228 -18.01 -1.75 -22.15
CA LEU A 228 -18.61 -1.73 -20.80
C LEU A 228 -19.77 -2.74 -20.72
N GLY A 229 -20.68 -2.74 -21.71
CA GLY A 229 -21.77 -3.70 -21.75
C GLY A 229 -21.29 -5.16 -21.73
N ASN A 230 -20.20 -5.47 -22.43
CA ASN A 230 -19.60 -6.81 -22.43
C ASN A 230 -18.99 -7.18 -21.07
N VAL A 231 -18.30 -6.23 -20.42
CA VAL A 231 -17.68 -6.45 -19.09
C VAL A 231 -18.76 -6.63 -18.03
N VAL A 232 -19.83 -5.81 -18.05
CA VAL A 232 -20.98 -5.98 -17.16
C VAL A 232 -21.59 -7.38 -17.32
N ALA A 233 -21.89 -7.79 -18.56
CA ALA A 233 -22.43 -9.13 -18.84
C ALA A 233 -21.48 -10.26 -18.41
N GLN A 234 -20.16 -10.06 -18.51
CA GLN A 234 -19.16 -10.99 -18.02
C GLN A 234 -19.25 -11.15 -16.49
N VAL A 235 -19.29 -10.04 -15.76
CA VAL A 235 -19.39 -10.03 -14.29
C VAL A 235 -20.74 -10.61 -13.83
N GLU A 236 -21.84 -10.24 -14.46
CA GLU A 236 -23.15 -10.84 -14.18
C GLU A 236 -23.16 -12.37 -14.31
N ASN A 237 -22.52 -12.89 -15.36
CA ASN A 237 -22.36 -14.33 -15.53
C ASN A 237 -21.55 -14.96 -14.38
N TYR A 238 -20.50 -14.31 -13.91
CA TYR A 238 -19.73 -14.79 -12.76
C TYR A 238 -20.58 -14.80 -11.48
N LEU A 239 -21.29 -13.72 -11.21
CA LEU A 239 -22.20 -13.60 -10.04
C LEU A 239 -23.32 -14.66 -10.08
N TYR A 240 -23.93 -14.82 -11.25
CA TYR A 240 -24.96 -15.85 -11.45
C TYR A 240 -24.45 -17.25 -11.10
N GLY A 241 -23.26 -17.59 -11.56
CA GLY A 241 -22.75 -18.88 -11.29
C GLY A 241 -22.25 -19.09 -9.87
N LEU A 242 -21.65 -18.10 -9.25
CA LEU A 242 -21.35 -18.13 -7.82
C LEU A 242 -22.62 -18.46 -7.02
N ASN A 243 -23.73 -17.80 -7.32
CA ASN A 243 -25.00 -18.03 -6.67
C ASN A 243 -25.57 -19.42 -6.98
N LYS A 244 -25.55 -19.84 -8.26
CA LYS A 244 -26.14 -21.12 -8.70
C LYS A 244 -25.44 -22.34 -8.13
N ASN A 245 -24.09 -22.26 -7.99
CA ASN A 245 -23.24 -23.39 -7.58
C ASN A 245 -22.43 -23.04 -6.33
N SER A 246 -23.04 -22.42 -5.34
CA SER A 246 -22.37 -21.82 -4.19
C SER A 246 -21.43 -22.77 -3.44
N THR A 247 -21.80 -24.04 -3.25
CA THR A 247 -20.97 -25.03 -2.56
C THR A 247 -19.69 -25.34 -3.37
N ALA A 248 -19.84 -25.68 -4.65
CA ALA A 248 -18.70 -25.94 -5.52
C ALA A 248 -17.79 -24.71 -5.67
N ALA A 249 -18.38 -23.51 -5.71
CA ALA A 249 -17.63 -22.26 -5.74
C ALA A 249 -16.76 -22.08 -4.50
N VAL A 250 -17.32 -22.31 -3.32
CA VAL A 250 -16.59 -22.24 -2.04
C VAL A 250 -15.42 -23.21 -2.03
N ASP A 251 -15.62 -24.46 -2.46
CA ASP A 251 -14.58 -25.48 -2.47
C ASP A 251 -13.44 -25.12 -3.45
N ASN A 252 -13.81 -24.66 -4.65
CA ASN A 252 -12.83 -24.23 -5.65
C ASN A 252 -12.03 -23.01 -5.20
N ILE A 253 -12.68 -22.03 -4.56
CA ILE A 253 -12.01 -20.84 -4.04
C ILE A 253 -11.05 -21.22 -2.90
N LYS A 254 -11.45 -22.08 -1.96
CA LYS A 254 -10.55 -22.60 -0.91
C LYS A 254 -9.33 -23.30 -1.48
N LYS A 255 -9.56 -24.19 -2.44
CA LYS A 255 -8.48 -24.90 -3.15
C LYS A 255 -7.52 -23.92 -3.81
N HIS A 256 -8.04 -22.93 -4.51
CA HIS A 256 -7.23 -21.91 -5.19
C HIS A 256 -6.39 -21.08 -4.21
N PHE A 257 -6.94 -20.66 -3.06
CA PHE A 257 -6.17 -19.99 -2.01
C PHE A 257 -5.04 -20.87 -1.47
N SER A 258 -5.29 -22.17 -1.27
CA SER A 258 -4.27 -23.12 -0.81
C SER A 258 -3.16 -23.31 -1.86
N GLU A 259 -3.51 -23.47 -3.13
CA GLU A 259 -2.56 -23.64 -4.24
C GLU A 259 -1.72 -22.39 -4.50
N SER A 260 -2.25 -21.20 -4.20
CA SER A 260 -1.52 -19.92 -4.31
C SER A 260 -0.57 -19.64 -3.13
N GLY A 261 -0.41 -20.58 -2.19
CA GLY A 261 0.44 -20.43 -1.01
C GLY A 261 -0.10 -19.47 0.05
N LYS A 262 -1.39 -19.12 -0.02
CA LYS A 262 -2.07 -18.23 0.93
C LYS A 262 -3.34 -18.90 1.47
N PRO A 263 -3.22 -20.02 2.19
CA PRO A 263 -4.40 -20.75 2.69
C PRO A 263 -5.24 -19.87 3.60
N LEU A 264 -6.55 -20.00 3.47
CA LEU A 264 -7.49 -19.31 4.37
C LEU A 264 -7.48 -19.98 5.74
N PRO A 265 -7.72 -19.24 6.84
CA PRO A 265 -7.87 -19.84 8.17
C PRO A 265 -8.99 -20.88 8.21
N ASP A 266 -8.76 -22.01 8.88
CA ASP A 266 -9.77 -23.08 9.05
C ASP A 266 -11.04 -22.59 9.73
N SER A 267 -10.93 -21.59 10.61
CA SER A 267 -12.05 -20.95 11.28
C SER A 267 -12.93 -20.11 10.36
N LEU A 268 -12.44 -19.71 9.17
CA LEU A 268 -13.17 -18.85 8.24
C LEU A 268 -14.12 -19.68 7.40
N LYS A 269 -15.42 -19.49 7.62
CA LYS A 269 -16.48 -20.11 6.83
C LYS A 269 -16.81 -19.25 5.61
N LEU A 270 -16.37 -19.67 4.43
CA LEU A 270 -16.71 -19.00 3.19
C LEU A 270 -18.23 -19.10 2.90
N LYS A 271 -18.78 -18.02 2.37
CA LYS A 271 -20.20 -17.90 2.04
C LYS A 271 -20.39 -17.16 0.73
N VAL A 272 -21.19 -17.73 -0.14
CA VAL A 272 -21.74 -17.05 -1.31
C VAL A 272 -23.16 -16.62 -0.94
N LEU A 273 -23.33 -15.33 -0.70
CA LEU A 273 -24.63 -14.75 -0.38
C LEU A 273 -24.74 -13.38 -1.05
N ASN A 274 -25.44 -13.34 -2.18
CA ASN A 274 -25.58 -12.15 -3.01
C ASN A 274 -24.25 -11.44 -3.25
N PRO A 275 -23.25 -12.12 -3.88
CA PRO A 275 -21.92 -11.58 -4.07
C PRO A 275 -21.98 -10.31 -4.94
N ARG A 276 -21.08 -9.37 -4.66
CA ARG A 276 -20.95 -8.11 -5.39
C ARG A 276 -19.90 -8.23 -6.47
N GLY A 277 -20.16 -7.55 -7.59
CA GLY A 277 -19.17 -7.35 -8.65
C GLY A 277 -18.64 -5.93 -8.63
N ILE A 278 -17.33 -5.76 -8.71
CA ILE A 278 -16.68 -4.47 -8.90
C ILE A 278 -15.97 -4.52 -10.25
N ILE A 279 -16.18 -3.50 -11.07
CA ILE A 279 -15.49 -3.31 -12.34
C ILE A 279 -14.57 -2.08 -12.20
N ILE A 280 -13.27 -2.26 -12.46
CA ILE A 280 -12.32 -1.16 -12.52
C ILE A 280 -11.90 -1.02 -13.98
N MET A 281 -12.29 0.09 -14.64
CA MET A 281 -11.99 0.30 -16.05
C MET A 281 -12.11 1.77 -16.42
N GLY A 282 -11.39 2.13 -17.47
CA GLY A 282 -11.53 3.44 -18.13
C GLY A 282 -11.11 4.63 -17.28
N ARG A 283 -11.24 5.79 -17.87
CA ARG A 283 -10.88 7.07 -17.28
C ARG A 283 -12.10 7.97 -17.15
N SER A 284 -12.08 8.85 -16.15
CA SER A 284 -12.99 9.99 -16.02
C SER A 284 -12.21 11.31 -15.98
N ASP A 285 -11.02 11.32 -16.58
CA ASP A 285 -10.11 12.48 -16.66
C ASP A 285 -10.65 13.51 -17.65
N THR A 286 -11.62 14.30 -17.23
CA THR A 286 -12.23 15.38 -18.01
C THR A 286 -12.75 16.48 -17.09
N GLU A 287 -12.74 17.72 -17.55
CA GLU A 287 -13.35 18.87 -16.90
C GLU A 287 -14.78 19.16 -17.42
N ASP A 288 -15.29 18.35 -18.34
CA ASP A 288 -16.63 18.49 -18.88
C ASP A 288 -17.67 17.85 -17.95
N ASP A 289 -18.43 18.68 -17.25
CA ASP A 289 -19.46 18.26 -16.30
C ASP A 289 -20.53 17.36 -16.95
N GLU A 290 -20.88 17.59 -18.23
CA GLU A 290 -21.87 16.77 -18.94
C GLU A 290 -21.36 15.33 -19.16
N ILE A 291 -20.07 15.17 -19.40
CA ILE A 291 -19.44 13.86 -19.52
C ILE A 291 -19.37 13.17 -18.15
N LEU A 292 -18.97 13.90 -17.11
CA LEU A 292 -18.92 13.38 -15.74
C LEU A 292 -20.31 12.94 -15.25
N ASP A 293 -21.33 13.77 -15.47
CA ASP A 293 -22.71 13.43 -15.14
C ASP A 293 -23.19 12.19 -15.91
N SER A 294 -22.81 12.05 -17.17
CA SER A 294 -23.16 10.88 -17.97
C SER A 294 -22.50 9.60 -17.47
N ILE A 295 -21.24 9.66 -17.04
CA ILE A 295 -20.54 8.54 -16.40
C ILE A 295 -21.23 8.19 -15.08
N GLU A 296 -21.62 9.17 -14.28
CA GLU A 296 -22.31 8.94 -13.01
C GLU A 296 -23.71 8.34 -13.22
N LEU A 297 -24.49 8.82 -14.19
CA LEU A 297 -25.77 8.23 -14.57
C LEU A 297 -25.63 6.77 -15.00
N LEU A 298 -24.57 6.47 -15.75
CA LEU A 298 -24.24 5.11 -16.18
C LEU A 298 -23.88 4.21 -14.98
N ARG A 299 -23.10 4.69 -14.03
CA ARG A 299 -22.82 3.98 -12.78
C ARG A 299 -24.10 3.65 -12.01
N ARG A 300 -24.99 4.63 -11.87
CA ARG A 300 -26.29 4.44 -11.20
C ARG A 300 -27.19 3.45 -11.92
N GLN A 301 -27.15 3.43 -13.24
CA GLN A 301 -27.90 2.47 -14.04
C GLN A 301 -27.50 1.02 -13.72
N TYR A 302 -26.22 0.75 -13.52
CA TYR A 302 -25.69 -0.58 -13.23
C TYR A 302 -25.50 -0.87 -11.75
N SER A 303 -25.74 0.07 -10.83
CA SER A 303 -25.41 -0.03 -9.39
C SER A 303 -26.09 -1.19 -8.66
N HIS A 304 -27.20 -1.73 -9.20
CA HIS A 304 -27.87 -2.91 -8.66
C HIS A 304 -27.20 -4.23 -9.05
N ILE A 305 -26.26 -4.21 -10.01
CA ILE A 305 -25.55 -5.38 -10.54
C ILE A 305 -24.08 -5.31 -10.15
N VAL A 306 -23.43 -4.18 -10.47
CA VAL A 306 -21.99 -3.96 -10.32
C VAL A 306 -21.69 -2.56 -9.85
N ASP A 307 -20.56 -2.41 -9.16
CA ASP A 307 -19.95 -1.10 -8.86
C ASP A 307 -18.88 -0.81 -9.91
N ILE A 308 -19.04 0.31 -10.63
CA ILE A 308 -18.11 0.73 -11.70
C ILE A 308 -17.22 1.84 -11.16
N ILE A 309 -15.92 1.62 -11.18
CA ILE A 309 -14.88 2.51 -10.65
C ILE A 309 -13.91 2.83 -11.79
N THR A 310 -13.60 4.09 -12.00
CA THR A 310 -12.55 4.50 -12.93
C THR A 310 -11.19 4.51 -12.26
N TYR A 311 -10.13 4.56 -13.05
CA TYR A 311 -8.78 4.72 -12.51
C TYR A 311 -8.59 6.08 -11.83
N ASP A 312 -9.29 7.11 -12.29
CA ASP A 312 -9.29 8.45 -11.68
C ASP A 312 -9.97 8.43 -10.31
N ASP A 313 -11.07 7.70 -10.15
CA ASP A 313 -11.69 7.51 -8.82
C ASP A 313 -10.73 6.88 -7.80
N LEU A 314 -9.87 5.95 -8.23
CA LEU A 314 -8.88 5.36 -7.34
C LEU A 314 -7.80 6.36 -6.94
N ILE A 315 -7.35 7.20 -7.88
CA ILE A 315 -6.43 8.30 -7.61
C ILE A 315 -7.05 9.29 -6.64
N ASP A 316 -8.29 9.70 -6.86
CA ASP A 316 -8.99 10.65 -6.00
C ASP A 316 -9.19 10.09 -4.59
N ARG A 317 -9.53 8.80 -4.47
CA ARG A 317 -9.64 8.14 -3.16
C ARG A 317 -8.29 8.10 -2.44
N LEU A 318 -7.19 7.77 -3.13
CA LEU A 318 -5.84 7.81 -2.56
C LEU A 318 -5.48 9.23 -2.13
N HIS A 319 -5.73 10.23 -2.97
CA HIS A 319 -5.49 11.64 -2.67
C HIS A 319 -6.25 12.10 -1.42
N ASN A 320 -7.54 11.80 -1.34
CA ASN A 320 -8.39 12.15 -0.20
C ASN A 320 -7.90 11.50 1.11
N VAL A 321 -7.42 10.25 1.05
CA VAL A 321 -6.80 9.60 2.22
C VAL A 321 -5.52 10.32 2.62
N ILE A 322 -4.66 10.67 1.66
CA ILE A 322 -3.41 11.41 1.90
C ILE A 322 -3.72 12.75 2.56
N GLU A 323 -4.68 13.51 2.04
CA GLU A 323 -5.06 14.81 2.63
C GLU A 323 -5.62 14.65 4.06
N SER A 324 -6.37 13.58 4.32
CA SER A 324 -6.88 13.30 5.67
C SER A 324 -5.79 12.90 6.67
N LEU A 325 -4.64 12.42 6.18
CA LEU A 325 -3.49 12.03 6.99
C LEU A 325 -2.47 13.17 7.21
N LYS A 326 -2.57 14.27 6.51
CA LYS A 326 -1.76 15.47 6.74
C LYS A 326 -2.27 16.25 7.95
#